data_84e8db24409861a5675d075f6b828fcd
#
_entry.id   84e8db24409861a5675d075f6b828fcd
#
_cell.length_a   1.000
_cell.length_b   1.000
_cell.length_c   1.000
_cell.angle_alpha   90.00
_cell.angle_beta   90.00
_cell.angle_gamma   90.00
#
_symmetry.space_group_name_H-M   'P 1'
#
loop_
_entity.id
_entity.type
_entity.pdbx_description
1 polymer ?
#
loop_
_entity_poly.entity_id
_entity_poly.type
_entity_poly.pdbx_seq_one_letter_code
_entity_poly.pdbx_strand_id
1 'polypeptide(L)'
;TLLAQTLAKLLSVPFAIVDATTLTEAGYVGEDVENILLRLLQAAGNDLEKAKRGIIYIDEVDKICRKDENPSITRDVSGEGVQQALLKILEGTVASVPPQGGRKHPQQEYIQINTKDILFICGGAFDGLEKIIEARVGRQKIGFTSGPRAERPAEATHDPFTDVEPDDLLRFGLIPE
;
A
#
# COMPACT_ATOMS: atom_id res chain seq x y z
N THR A 1 6.57 -6.05 9.26
CA THR A 1 7.12 -7.14 8.39
C THR A 1 7.17 -8.49 9.11
N LEU A 2 7.76 -8.58 10.32
CA LEU A 2 7.90 -9.83 11.07
C LEU A 2 6.56 -10.52 11.33
N LEU A 3 5.53 -9.78 11.72
CA LEU A 3 4.20 -10.31 12.00
C LEU A 3 3.58 -10.97 10.74
N ALA A 4 3.65 -10.28 9.59
CA ALA A 4 3.15 -10.81 8.32
C ALA A 4 3.90 -12.07 7.88
N GLN A 5 5.22 -12.10 8.04
CA GLN A 5 6.03 -13.28 7.75
C GLN A 5 5.70 -14.47 8.66
N THR A 6 5.45 -14.20 9.95
CA THR A 6 5.04 -15.24 10.90
C THR A 6 3.66 -15.79 10.55
N LEU A 7 2.74 -14.92 10.16
CA LEU A 7 1.40 -15.34 9.69
C LEU A 7 1.51 -16.25 8.47
N ALA A 8 2.32 -15.90 7.47
CA ALA A 8 2.53 -16.73 6.28
C ALA A 8 3.10 -18.11 6.63
N LYS A 9 4.05 -18.18 7.57
CA LYS A 9 4.60 -19.44 8.07
C LYS A 9 3.54 -20.30 8.77
N LEU A 10 2.72 -19.69 9.62
CA LEU A 10 1.62 -20.39 10.32
C LEU A 10 0.60 -20.96 9.34
N LEU A 11 0.26 -20.23 8.30
CA LEU A 11 -0.67 -20.63 7.26
C LEU A 11 -0.03 -21.57 6.22
N SER A 12 1.29 -21.75 6.25
CA SER A 12 2.06 -22.52 5.27
C SER A 12 1.82 -22.07 3.83
N VAL A 13 1.75 -20.73 3.61
CA VAL A 13 1.55 -20.12 2.29
C VAL A 13 2.80 -19.38 1.82
N PRO A 14 2.99 -19.20 0.49
CA PRO A 14 4.07 -18.40 -0.05
C PRO A 14 4.02 -16.94 0.46
N PHE A 15 5.18 -16.35 0.67
CA PHE A 15 5.32 -14.99 1.16
C PHE A 15 6.34 -14.19 0.34
N ALA A 16 5.94 -13.01 -0.11
CA ALA A 16 6.82 -12.07 -0.79
C ALA A 16 6.81 -10.70 -0.09
N ILE A 17 7.97 -10.04 -0.06
CA ILE A 17 8.14 -8.66 0.42
C ILE A 17 8.58 -7.79 -0.73
N VAL A 18 8.00 -6.62 -0.84
CA VAL A 18 8.32 -5.60 -1.84
C VAL A 18 8.36 -4.24 -1.15
N ASP A 19 9.32 -3.43 -1.55
CA ASP A 19 9.42 -2.02 -1.17
C ASP A 19 8.69 -1.17 -2.21
N ALA A 20 7.68 -0.40 -1.79
CA ALA A 20 6.88 0.43 -2.69
C ALA A 20 7.72 1.50 -3.41
N THR A 21 8.82 1.96 -2.82
CA THR A 21 9.70 2.99 -3.41
C THR A 21 10.46 2.51 -4.64
N THR A 22 10.63 1.19 -4.80
CA THR A 22 11.30 0.59 -5.96
C THR A 22 10.38 0.40 -7.15
N LEU A 23 9.07 0.53 -6.94
CA LEU A 23 8.05 0.29 -7.95
C LEU A 23 7.88 1.50 -8.87
N THR A 24 7.58 1.21 -10.12
CA THR A 24 7.23 2.21 -11.13
C THR A 24 6.04 1.74 -11.95
N GLU A 25 5.34 2.69 -12.58
CA GLU A 25 4.32 2.36 -13.57
C GLU A 25 4.95 1.62 -14.75
N ALA A 26 4.24 0.62 -15.29
CA ALA A 26 4.71 -0.23 -16.37
C ALA A 26 5.24 0.58 -17.58
N GLY A 27 6.44 0.24 -18.03
CA GLY A 27 7.11 0.89 -19.15
C GLY A 27 8.09 2.02 -18.79
N TYR A 28 8.24 2.37 -17.52
CA TYR A 28 9.23 3.33 -17.03
C TYR A 28 10.47 2.62 -16.45
N VAL A 29 11.49 3.42 -16.09
CA VAL A 29 12.72 2.89 -15.47
C VAL A 29 12.43 2.57 -14.01
N GLY A 30 12.47 1.29 -13.67
CA GLY A 30 12.20 0.77 -12.32
C GLY A 30 11.62 -0.64 -12.38
N GLU A 31 11.12 -1.12 -11.27
CA GLU A 31 10.48 -2.42 -11.18
C GLU A 31 8.97 -2.28 -11.45
N ASP A 32 8.48 -2.93 -12.51
CA ASP A 32 7.04 -2.92 -12.83
C ASP A 32 6.25 -3.52 -11.67
N VAL A 33 5.08 -2.93 -11.37
CA VAL A 33 4.21 -3.37 -10.28
C VAL A 33 3.83 -4.87 -10.42
N GLU A 34 3.68 -5.38 -11.64
CA GLU A 34 3.39 -6.80 -11.86
C GLU A 34 4.53 -7.76 -11.44
N ASN A 35 5.77 -7.26 -11.30
CA ASN A 35 6.89 -8.08 -10.82
C ASN A 35 6.71 -8.53 -9.36
N ILE A 36 5.87 -7.86 -8.59
CA ILE A 36 5.47 -8.29 -7.25
C ILE A 36 4.92 -9.72 -7.29
N LEU A 37 4.07 -10.01 -8.28
CA LEU A 37 3.47 -11.33 -8.48
C LEU A 37 4.51 -12.37 -8.91
N LEU A 38 5.52 -11.97 -9.69
CA LEU A 38 6.63 -12.86 -10.03
C LEU A 38 7.43 -13.27 -8.80
N ARG A 39 7.70 -12.33 -7.88
CA ARG A 39 8.38 -12.65 -6.60
C ARG A 39 7.58 -13.64 -5.78
N LEU A 40 6.25 -13.48 -5.71
CA LEU A 40 5.38 -14.42 -5.03
C LEU A 40 5.38 -15.81 -5.69
N LEU A 41 5.35 -15.86 -7.02
CA LEU A 41 5.41 -17.11 -7.79
C LEU A 41 6.75 -17.85 -7.54
N GLN A 42 7.87 -17.11 -7.52
CA GLN A 42 9.17 -17.68 -7.17
C GLN A 42 9.21 -18.20 -5.74
N ALA A 43 8.65 -17.48 -4.78
CA ALA A 43 8.50 -17.94 -3.40
C ALA A 43 7.62 -19.18 -3.26
N ALA A 44 6.69 -19.39 -4.20
CA ALA A 44 5.85 -20.58 -4.31
C ALA A 44 6.55 -21.78 -5.00
N GLY A 45 7.83 -21.63 -5.41
CA GLY A 45 8.55 -22.63 -6.20
C GLY A 45 8.01 -22.79 -7.62
N ASN A 46 7.49 -21.72 -8.21
CA ASN A 46 6.81 -21.65 -9.51
C ASN A 46 5.50 -22.47 -9.58
N ASP A 47 4.92 -22.79 -8.44
CA ASP A 47 3.60 -23.42 -8.34
C ASP A 47 2.52 -22.33 -8.34
N LEU A 48 1.78 -22.21 -9.43
CA LEU A 48 0.77 -21.19 -9.63
C LEU A 48 -0.39 -21.30 -8.63
N GLU A 49 -0.82 -22.53 -8.32
CA GLU A 49 -1.94 -22.74 -7.39
C GLU A 49 -1.57 -22.39 -5.95
N LYS A 50 -0.32 -22.60 -5.56
CA LYS A 50 0.17 -22.11 -4.28
C LYS A 50 0.33 -20.60 -4.26
N ALA A 51 0.85 -19.99 -5.34
CA ALA A 51 1.03 -18.56 -5.43
C ALA A 51 -0.30 -17.79 -5.26
N LYS A 52 -1.39 -18.27 -5.85
CA LYS A 52 -2.74 -17.66 -5.72
C LYS A 52 -3.24 -17.53 -4.29
N ARG A 53 -2.72 -18.30 -3.34
CA ARG A 53 -3.08 -18.26 -1.91
C ARG A 53 -1.99 -17.64 -1.05
N GLY A 54 -1.05 -16.94 -1.66
CA GLY A 54 0.09 -16.35 -0.99
C GLY A 54 -0.23 -15.03 -0.31
N ILE A 55 0.77 -14.52 0.39
CA ILE A 55 0.74 -13.21 1.04
C ILE A 55 1.83 -12.34 0.44
N ILE A 56 1.46 -11.13 0.05
CA ILE A 56 2.38 -10.09 -0.40
C ILE A 56 2.38 -8.98 0.64
N TYR A 57 3.55 -8.63 1.16
CA TYR A 57 3.75 -7.49 2.03
C TYR A 57 4.43 -6.36 1.24
N ILE A 58 3.74 -5.22 1.13
CA ILE A 58 4.24 -4.01 0.48
C ILE A 58 4.67 -3.05 1.58
N ASP A 59 5.97 -2.83 1.69
CA ASP A 59 6.56 -1.92 2.69
C ASP A 59 6.71 -0.51 2.13
N GLU A 60 6.83 0.47 3.03
CA GLU A 60 7.04 1.89 2.73
C GLU A 60 5.96 2.51 1.80
N VAL A 61 4.72 2.03 1.93
CA VAL A 61 3.59 2.51 1.10
C VAL A 61 3.32 4.01 1.27
N ASP A 62 3.66 4.56 2.44
CA ASP A 62 3.56 6.00 2.72
C ASP A 62 4.50 6.86 1.87
N LYS A 63 5.55 6.26 1.29
CA LYS A 63 6.53 6.99 0.46
C LYS A 63 6.03 7.23 -0.97
N ILE A 64 5.07 6.44 -1.43
CA ILE A 64 4.41 6.66 -2.73
C ILE A 64 3.15 7.53 -2.61
N CYS A 65 2.84 8.02 -1.40
CA CYS A 65 1.78 9.00 -1.18
C CYS A 65 2.17 10.37 -1.74
N ARG A 66 1.20 11.06 -2.33
CA ARG A 66 1.40 12.40 -2.88
C ARG A 66 1.67 13.38 -1.74
N LYS A 67 2.87 14.02 -1.73
CA LYS A 67 3.26 14.99 -0.70
C LYS A 67 3.12 16.46 -1.13
N ASP A 68 2.93 16.73 -2.42
CA ASP A 68 2.96 18.10 -2.96
C ASP A 68 1.56 18.65 -3.21
N GLU A 69 1.29 19.85 -2.67
CA GLU A 69 0.09 20.65 -2.94
C GLU A 69 0.04 21.20 -4.37
N ASN A 70 1.14 21.15 -5.12
CA ASN A 70 1.20 21.63 -6.50
C ASN A 70 0.93 20.46 -7.46
N PRO A 71 -0.20 20.49 -8.21
CA PRO A 71 -0.44 19.53 -9.27
C PRO A 71 0.62 19.76 -10.36
N SER A 72 1.65 18.90 -10.39
CA SER A 72 2.58 18.87 -11.51
C SER A 72 1.81 18.53 -12.78
N ILE A 73 2.05 19.28 -13.86
CA ILE A 73 1.50 19.00 -15.19
C ILE A 73 2.09 17.70 -15.77
N THR A 74 3.16 17.19 -15.15
CA THR A 74 3.80 15.94 -15.53
C THR A 74 3.18 14.77 -14.74
N ARG A 75 2.87 13.68 -15.46
CA ARG A 75 2.37 12.44 -14.87
C ARG A 75 3.36 11.93 -13.82
N ASP A 76 2.90 11.74 -12.61
CA ASP A 76 3.71 11.15 -11.52
C ASP A 76 3.73 9.63 -11.69
N VAL A 77 4.84 9.13 -12.22
CA VAL A 77 5.06 7.70 -12.50
C VAL A 77 5.60 6.92 -11.30
N SER A 78 6.00 7.63 -10.24
CA SER A 78 6.60 7.05 -9.03
C SER A 78 5.67 7.12 -7.79
N GLY A 79 4.68 7.96 -7.80
CA GLY A 79 3.72 8.14 -6.71
C GLY A 79 2.31 7.68 -7.09
N GLU A 80 1.46 8.59 -7.59
CA GLU A 80 0.07 8.29 -7.94
C GLU A 80 -0.06 7.19 -9.00
N GLY A 81 0.84 7.17 -10.02
CA GLY A 81 0.85 6.13 -11.05
C GLY A 81 1.10 4.73 -10.50
N VAL A 82 1.97 4.61 -9.48
CA VAL A 82 2.22 3.33 -8.78
C VAL A 82 1.00 2.92 -7.97
N GLN A 83 0.38 3.85 -7.24
CA GLN A 83 -0.86 3.56 -6.48
C GLN A 83 -1.97 3.06 -7.42
N GLN A 84 -2.20 3.73 -8.57
CA GLN A 84 -3.19 3.31 -9.56
C GLN A 84 -2.88 1.92 -10.17
N ALA A 85 -1.60 1.60 -10.37
CA ALA A 85 -1.20 0.29 -10.87
C ALA A 85 -1.38 -0.81 -9.81
N LEU A 86 -1.07 -0.51 -8.54
CA LEU A 86 -1.32 -1.41 -7.40
C LEU A 86 -2.81 -1.69 -7.23
N LEU A 87 -3.65 -0.66 -7.34
CA LEU A 87 -5.09 -0.80 -7.20
C LEU A 87 -5.67 -1.85 -8.13
N LYS A 88 -5.26 -1.87 -9.41
CA LYS A 88 -5.70 -2.87 -10.38
C LYS A 88 -5.41 -4.30 -9.95
N ILE A 89 -4.29 -4.51 -9.24
CA ILE A 89 -3.90 -5.83 -8.72
C ILE A 89 -4.69 -6.16 -7.45
N LEU A 90 -4.90 -5.17 -6.58
CA LEU A 90 -5.62 -5.31 -5.31
C LEU A 90 -7.12 -5.62 -5.52
N GLU A 91 -7.75 -5.03 -6.53
CA GLU A 91 -9.16 -5.27 -6.88
C GLU A 91 -9.46 -6.70 -7.35
N GLY A 92 -8.44 -7.48 -7.64
CA GLY A 92 -8.58 -8.85 -8.10
C GLY A 92 -8.75 -8.94 -9.62
N THR A 93 -7.65 -9.11 -10.32
CA THR A 93 -7.59 -9.26 -11.77
C THR A 93 -6.76 -10.47 -12.19
N VAL A 94 -6.81 -10.80 -13.48
CA VAL A 94 -5.84 -11.73 -14.08
C VAL A 94 -4.68 -10.90 -14.62
N ALA A 95 -3.60 -10.89 -13.88
CA ALA A 95 -2.38 -10.17 -14.25
C ALA A 95 -1.48 -11.04 -15.16
N SER A 96 -0.85 -10.39 -16.13
CA SER A 96 0.10 -11.03 -17.07
C SER A 96 1.51 -10.73 -16.65
N VAL A 97 2.22 -11.72 -16.14
CA VAL A 97 3.57 -11.57 -15.56
C VAL A 97 4.61 -12.17 -16.49
N PRO A 98 5.69 -11.43 -16.83
CA PRO A 98 6.78 -12.00 -17.63
C PRO A 98 7.55 -13.05 -16.83
N PRO A 99 7.86 -14.25 -17.40
CA PRO A 99 8.45 -15.36 -16.64
C PRO A 99 9.86 -15.10 -16.12
N GLN A 100 10.59 -14.15 -16.72
CA GLN A 100 11.96 -13.80 -16.32
C GLN A 100 12.09 -12.43 -15.65
N GLY A 101 10.96 -11.73 -15.44
CA GLY A 101 10.99 -10.33 -15.00
C GLY A 101 11.50 -9.38 -16.10
N GLY A 102 11.45 -8.07 -15.85
CA GLY A 102 11.93 -7.07 -16.79
C GLY A 102 10.87 -6.57 -17.78
N ARG A 103 11.32 -5.92 -18.85
CA ARG A 103 10.42 -5.28 -19.83
C ARG A 103 9.60 -6.29 -20.61
N LYS A 104 8.33 -5.98 -20.80
CA LYS A 104 7.40 -6.77 -21.61
C LYS A 104 7.85 -6.82 -23.08
N HIS A 105 8.14 -8.01 -23.61
CA HIS A 105 8.43 -8.22 -25.01
C HIS A 105 7.21 -8.85 -25.73
N PRO A 106 6.85 -8.39 -26.95
CA PRO A 106 5.64 -8.85 -27.64
C PRO A 106 5.62 -10.36 -27.97
N GLN A 107 6.77 -11.01 -28.00
CA GLN A 107 6.93 -12.44 -28.37
C GLN A 107 7.07 -13.38 -27.17
N GLN A 108 6.95 -12.86 -25.94
CA GLN A 108 7.13 -13.65 -24.73
C GLN A 108 5.79 -14.19 -24.23
N GLU A 109 5.76 -15.46 -23.85
CA GLU A 109 4.59 -16.03 -23.17
C GLU A 109 4.51 -15.48 -21.73
N TYR A 110 3.35 -14.92 -21.38
CA TYR A 110 3.08 -14.38 -20.04
C TYR A 110 2.40 -15.41 -19.16
N ILE A 111 2.82 -15.46 -17.91
CA ILE A 111 2.14 -16.27 -16.89
C ILE A 111 0.91 -15.48 -16.41
N GLN A 112 -0.26 -16.10 -16.50
CA GLN A 112 -1.52 -15.53 -16.04
C GLN A 112 -1.75 -15.87 -14.57
N ILE A 113 -1.78 -14.85 -13.70
CA ILE A 113 -2.01 -15.00 -12.27
C ILE A 113 -3.29 -14.28 -11.88
N ASN A 114 -4.25 -15.01 -11.32
CA ASN A 114 -5.42 -14.41 -10.70
C ASN A 114 -5.07 -13.93 -9.29
N THR A 115 -5.28 -12.64 -9.02
CA THR A 115 -4.88 -12.01 -7.75
C THR A 115 -6.00 -12.00 -6.71
N LYS A 116 -7.19 -12.49 -7.01
CA LYS A 116 -8.38 -12.41 -6.17
C LYS A 116 -8.21 -13.01 -4.77
N ASP A 117 -7.47 -14.10 -4.67
CA ASP A 117 -7.27 -14.85 -3.42
C ASP A 117 -5.90 -14.59 -2.78
N ILE A 118 -5.11 -13.65 -3.33
CA ILE A 118 -3.84 -13.21 -2.75
C ILE A 118 -4.13 -12.17 -1.66
N LEU A 119 -3.56 -12.37 -0.48
CA LEU A 119 -3.62 -11.39 0.60
C LEU A 119 -2.53 -10.33 0.41
N PHE A 120 -2.93 -9.08 0.30
CA PHE A 120 -2.02 -7.94 0.29
C PHE A 120 -2.03 -7.25 1.65
N ILE A 121 -0.85 -7.02 2.21
CA ILE A 121 -0.65 -6.28 3.45
C ILE A 121 0.25 -5.09 3.12
N CYS A 122 -0.27 -3.88 3.32
CA CYS A 122 0.48 -2.65 3.10
C CYS A 122 0.97 -2.11 4.45
N GLY A 123 2.24 -1.71 4.51
CA GLY A 123 2.85 -1.13 5.69
C GLY A 123 3.65 0.12 5.36
N GLY A 124 3.76 1.03 6.35
CA GLY A 124 4.52 2.27 6.26
C GLY A 124 4.59 2.95 7.61
N ALA A 125 5.46 3.95 7.74
CA ALA A 125 5.58 4.74 8.96
C ALA A 125 4.47 5.79 9.11
N PHE A 126 3.96 6.31 7.98
CA PHE A 126 2.94 7.37 7.91
C PHE A 126 3.27 8.61 8.74
N ASP A 127 4.55 9.02 8.73
CA ASP A 127 5.02 10.20 9.45
C ASP A 127 4.25 11.46 9.04
N GLY A 128 3.57 12.09 9.99
CA GLY A 128 2.76 13.30 9.79
C GLY A 128 1.26 13.04 9.68
N LEU A 129 0.81 11.79 9.57
CA LEU A 129 -0.61 11.43 9.57
C LEU A 129 -1.27 11.77 10.92
N GLU A 130 -0.54 11.63 12.03
CA GLU A 130 -0.98 12.02 13.36
C GLU A 130 -1.42 13.49 13.42
N LYS A 131 -0.71 14.39 12.76
CA LYS A 131 -1.06 15.83 12.71
C LYS A 131 -2.35 16.09 11.95
N ILE A 132 -2.61 15.32 10.90
CA ILE A 132 -3.85 15.41 10.10
C ILE A 132 -5.03 14.98 10.97
N ILE A 133 -4.89 13.86 11.67
CA ILE A 133 -5.91 13.33 12.60
C ILE A 133 -6.19 14.33 13.72
N GLU A 134 -5.14 14.81 14.40
CA GLU A 134 -5.26 15.81 15.48
C GLU A 134 -5.94 17.10 15.00
N ALA A 135 -5.62 17.59 13.81
CA ALA A 135 -6.25 18.77 13.23
C ALA A 135 -7.74 18.54 12.96
N ARG A 136 -8.17 17.36 12.56
CA ARG A 136 -9.58 17.00 12.36
C ARG A 136 -10.32 16.90 13.71
N VAL A 137 -9.78 16.15 14.63
CA VAL A 137 -10.36 15.94 15.97
C VAL A 137 -10.40 17.26 16.75
N GLY A 138 -9.39 18.10 16.62
CA GLY A 138 -9.32 19.43 17.25
C GLY A 138 -10.37 20.39 16.71
N ARG A 139 -10.66 20.39 15.41
CA ARG A 139 -11.70 21.22 14.79
C ARG A 139 -13.12 20.87 15.25
N GLN A 140 -13.39 19.61 15.53
CA GLN A 140 -14.70 19.18 16.05
C GLN A 140 -15.01 19.75 17.45
N LYS A 141 -13.98 20.23 18.18
CA LYS A 141 -14.13 20.82 19.51
C LYS A 141 -14.36 22.33 19.54
N ILE A 142 -14.35 23.01 18.39
CA ILE A 142 -14.66 24.44 18.27
C ILE A 142 -16.18 24.60 18.06
N GLY A 143 -16.96 24.15 19.02
CA GLY A 143 -18.35 24.55 19.21
C GLY A 143 -18.43 25.53 20.39
N PHE A 144 -19.34 26.51 20.34
CA PHE A 144 -19.60 27.51 21.39
C PHE A 144 -20.05 26.86 22.70
N THR A 145 -19.19 26.12 23.37
CA THR A 145 -19.38 25.75 24.77
C THR A 145 -18.44 26.61 25.60
N SER A 146 -18.90 27.80 25.98
CA SER A 146 -18.32 28.62 27.05
C SER A 146 -18.57 27.93 28.40
N GLY A 147 -17.93 26.80 28.60
CA GLY A 147 -17.81 26.14 29.89
C GLY A 147 -16.38 26.36 30.43
N PRO A 148 -16.20 26.45 31.76
CA PRO A 148 -14.86 26.55 32.34
C PRO A 148 -14.01 25.38 31.86
N ARG A 149 -12.79 25.70 31.41
CA ARG A 149 -11.74 24.76 30.97
C ARG A 149 -11.53 23.73 32.09
N ALA A 150 -12.27 22.65 32.08
CA ALA A 150 -12.01 21.52 32.94
C ALA A 150 -10.60 21.03 32.55
N GLU A 151 -9.65 21.22 33.46
CA GLU A 151 -8.34 20.59 33.39
C GLU A 151 -8.60 19.09 33.18
N ARG A 152 -8.28 18.60 31.98
CA ARG A 152 -8.30 17.16 31.76
C ARG A 152 -7.26 16.56 32.69
N PRO A 153 -7.58 15.51 33.45
CA PRO A 153 -6.54 14.67 34.02
C PRO A 153 -5.61 14.26 32.89
N ALA A 154 -4.32 14.15 33.18
CA ALA A 154 -3.34 13.58 32.25
C ALA A 154 -3.78 12.15 31.91
N GLU A 155 -4.72 12.03 30.99
CA GLU A 155 -5.24 10.76 30.51
C GLU A 155 -4.20 10.12 29.63
N ALA A 156 -4.04 8.83 29.88
CA ALA A 156 -3.26 7.87 29.15
C ALA A 156 -3.04 8.31 27.68
N THR A 157 -1.79 8.24 27.24
CA THR A 157 -1.34 8.52 25.88
C THR A 157 -2.30 7.85 24.87
N HIS A 158 -3.33 8.61 24.45
CA HIS A 158 -4.22 8.15 23.40
C HIS A 158 -3.44 8.14 22.09
N ASP A 159 -3.30 6.98 21.50
CA ASP A 159 -2.64 6.84 20.21
C ASP A 159 -3.52 7.52 19.14
N PRO A 160 -3.06 8.60 18.47
CA PRO A 160 -3.83 9.29 17.44
C PRO A 160 -4.33 8.37 16.34
N PHE A 161 -3.59 7.30 16.04
CA PHE A 161 -3.96 6.34 14.99
C PHE A 161 -5.23 5.54 15.30
N THR A 162 -5.69 5.54 16.57
CA THR A 162 -6.97 4.92 16.94
C THR A 162 -8.16 5.66 16.32
N ASP A 163 -8.02 6.96 16.04
CA ASP A 163 -9.08 7.82 15.49
C ASP A 163 -8.92 8.06 13.97
N VAL A 164 -8.09 7.26 13.27
CA VAL A 164 -7.88 7.42 11.82
C VAL A 164 -9.17 7.15 11.04
N GLU A 165 -9.47 8.04 10.09
CA GLU A 165 -10.57 7.91 9.14
C GLU A 165 -10.05 7.87 7.69
N PRO A 166 -10.81 7.33 6.73
CA PRO A 166 -10.41 7.31 5.32
C PRO A 166 -10.02 8.70 4.77
N ASP A 167 -10.74 9.76 5.18
CA ASP A 167 -10.45 11.13 4.79
C ASP A 167 -9.07 11.62 5.24
N ASP A 168 -8.55 11.11 6.34
CA ASP A 168 -7.20 11.46 6.81
C ASP A 168 -6.15 10.85 5.88
N LEU A 169 -6.37 9.63 5.41
CA LEU A 169 -5.50 8.94 4.45
C LEU A 169 -5.51 9.64 3.08
N LEU A 170 -6.68 10.11 2.63
CA LEU A 170 -6.80 10.91 1.40
C LEU A 170 -6.00 12.22 1.51
N ARG A 171 -6.10 12.90 2.65
CA ARG A 171 -5.33 14.13 2.91
C ARG A 171 -3.84 13.86 3.03
N PHE A 172 -3.46 12.68 3.47
CA PHE A 172 -2.06 12.25 3.54
C PHE A 172 -1.48 11.99 2.15
N GLY A 173 -2.33 11.70 1.15
CA GLY A 173 -1.94 11.53 -0.25
C GLY A 173 -2.17 10.13 -0.81
N LEU A 174 -2.94 9.28 -0.14
CA LEU A 174 -3.48 8.06 -0.74
C LEU A 174 -4.59 8.44 -1.72
N ILE A 175 -4.69 7.72 -2.85
CA ILE A 175 -5.81 7.89 -3.78
C ILE A 175 -7.11 7.35 -3.17
N PRO A 176 -8.26 7.97 -3.49
CA PRO A 176 -9.56 7.46 -3.06
C PRO A 176 -9.84 6.15 -3.80
N GLU A 177 -9.89 5.07 -3.13
CA GLU A 177 -10.29 3.71 -3.54
C GLU A 177 -9.51 2.71 -2.67
#